data_1fd873efa19b9bf2fa2f05298b8b4764
#
_entry.id   1fd873efa19b9bf2fa2f05298b8b4764
#
_cell.length_a   1.000
_cell.length_b   1.000
_cell.length_c   1.000
_cell.angle_alpha   90.00
_cell.angle_beta   90.00
_cell.angle_gamma   90.00
#
_symmetry.space_group_name_H-M   'P 1'
#
loop_
_entity.id
_entity.type
_entity.pdbx_description
1 polymer ?
#
loop_
_entity_poly.entity_id
_entity_poly.type
_entity_poly.pdbx_seq_one_letter_code
_entity_poly.pdbx_strand_id
1 'polypeptide(L)'
;MIILETARLTLRHFEPTDLAPLFELYRDPDVRRYFPDGTRTLQETREELEWFLNGHPDRPELGLWATVERTTGTFLGRCGLLPWMIGGVPEVELAYLIDKRRWGEGLATEAAQGVLRHARDTLRLQRLVCLVMPGNAASLRVAEKVGMTLEGEHCDEFGTCHVYARSLLGHAVAET
;
A
#
# COMPACT_ATOMS: atom_id res chain seq x y z
N MET A 1 -15.33 -6.77 -6.13
CA MET A 1 -15.66 -7.09 -4.71
C MET A 1 -15.01 -6.06 -3.80
N ILE A 2 -15.76 -5.49 -2.85
CA ILE A 2 -15.23 -4.53 -1.86
C ILE A 2 -14.46 -5.30 -0.77
N ILE A 3 -13.29 -4.79 -0.40
CA ILE A 3 -12.43 -5.31 0.67
C ILE A 3 -12.73 -4.56 1.98
N LEU A 4 -12.73 -3.23 1.92
CA LEU A 4 -13.03 -2.38 3.07
C LEU A 4 -13.53 -1.00 2.64
N GLU A 5 -14.16 -0.31 3.56
CA GLU A 5 -14.57 1.08 3.40
C GLU A 5 -14.05 1.94 4.56
N THR A 6 -13.83 3.21 4.26
CA THR A 6 -13.51 4.25 5.23
C THR A 6 -14.52 5.40 5.13
N ALA A 7 -14.27 6.52 5.76
CA ALA A 7 -15.15 7.68 5.66
C ALA A 7 -15.28 8.18 4.21
N ARG A 8 -14.17 8.23 3.46
CA ARG A 8 -14.12 8.82 2.12
C ARG A 8 -13.75 7.83 1.02
N LEU A 9 -13.26 6.63 1.36
CA LEU A 9 -12.66 5.69 0.41
C LEU A 9 -13.37 4.33 0.44
N THR A 10 -13.41 3.70 -0.73
CA THR A 10 -13.67 2.26 -0.89
C THR A 10 -12.42 1.62 -1.48
N LEU A 11 -11.92 0.57 -0.83
CA LEU A 11 -10.86 -0.29 -1.37
C LEU A 11 -11.51 -1.58 -1.88
N ARG A 12 -11.30 -1.87 -3.15
CA ARG A 12 -11.88 -3.04 -3.83
C ARG A 12 -10.85 -3.78 -4.68
N HIS A 13 -11.17 -4.99 -5.06
CA HIS A 13 -10.40 -5.66 -6.10
C HIS A 13 -10.35 -4.80 -7.36
N PHE A 14 -9.23 -4.89 -8.08
CA PHE A 14 -9.10 -4.27 -9.38
C PHE A 14 -10.09 -4.88 -10.37
N GLU A 15 -10.42 -4.10 -11.38
CA GLU A 15 -11.27 -4.47 -12.51
C GLU A 15 -10.53 -4.14 -13.82
N PRO A 16 -10.82 -4.82 -14.94
CA PRO A 16 -10.17 -4.51 -16.21
C PRO A 16 -10.33 -3.05 -16.65
N THR A 17 -11.42 -2.41 -16.23
CA THR A 17 -11.70 -0.99 -16.46
C THR A 17 -10.76 -0.03 -15.75
N ASP A 18 -10.03 -0.50 -14.75
CA ASP A 18 -9.06 0.30 -14.01
C ASP A 18 -7.74 0.53 -14.79
N LEU A 19 -7.54 -0.13 -15.94
CA LEU A 19 -6.31 0.02 -16.73
C LEU A 19 -6.00 1.47 -17.08
N ALA A 20 -6.98 2.19 -17.60
CA ALA A 20 -6.77 3.57 -18.04
C ALA A 20 -6.39 4.50 -16.87
N PRO A 21 -7.15 4.56 -15.76
CA PRO A 21 -6.78 5.41 -14.64
C PRO A 21 -5.49 4.95 -13.92
N LEU A 22 -5.19 3.66 -13.89
CA LEU A 22 -3.94 3.15 -13.33
C LEU A 22 -2.75 3.56 -14.21
N PHE A 23 -2.88 3.52 -15.54
CA PHE A 23 -1.86 4.00 -16.44
C PHE A 23 -1.61 5.51 -16.29
N GLU A 24 -2.66 6.33 -16.18
CA GLU A 24 -2.49 7.77 -15.92
C GLU A 24 -1.74 8.03 -14.60
N LEU A 25 -1.95 7.20 -13.58
CA LEU A 25 -1.20 7.27 -12.33
C LEU A 25 0.28 6.86 -12.52
N TYR A 26 0.54 5.81 -13.27
CA TYR A 26 1.87 5.21 -13.40
C TYR A 26 2.78 5.91 -14.40
N ARG A 27 2.23 6.61 -15.37
CA ARG A 27 3.01 7.42 -16.31
C ARG A 27 3.50 8.74 -15.71
N ASP A 28 2.99 9.14 -14.53
CA ASP A 28 3.35 10.39 -13.90
C ASP A 28 4.69 10.25 -13.15
N PRO A 29 5.73 11.01 -13.54
CA PRO A 29 7.05 10.91 -12.92
C PRO A 29 7.08 11.40 -11.46
N ASP A 30 6.18 12.29 -11.06
CA ASP A 30 6.11 12.73 -9.67
C ASP A 30 5.57 11.63 -8.77
N VAL A 31 4.55 10.91 -9.26
CA VAL A 31 3.92 9.78 -8.55
C VAL A 31 4.90 8.61 -8.43
N ARG A 32 5.65 8.33 -9.49
CA ARG A 32 6.60 7.22 -9.55
C ARG A 32 8.03 7.58 -9.12
N ARG A 33 8.25 8.79 -8.62
CA ARG A 33 9.57 9.36 -8.30
C ARG A 33 10.45 8.47 -7.43
N TYR A 34 9.84 7.73 -6.50
CA TYR A 34 10.55 6.89 -5.54
C TYR A 34 10.46 5.39 -5.86
N PHE A 35 9.97 5.04 -7.04
CA PHE A 35 9.97 3.67 -7.52
C PHE A 35 11.22 3.41 -8.34
N PRO A 36 12.01 2.36 -8.05
CA PRO A 36 13.28 2.10 -8.74
C PRO A 36 13.14 1.92 -10.25
N ASP A 37 12.00 1.40 -10.67
CA ASP A 37 11.65 1.11 -12.07
C ASP A 37 11.02 2.30 -12.82
N GLY A 38 10.90 3.47 -12.16
CA GLY A 38 10.42 4.71 -12.77
C GLY A 38 8.96 4.66 -13.22
N THR A 39 8.64 5.45 -14.25
CA THR A 39 7.30 5.44 -14.86
C THR A 39 7.07 4.18 -15.67
N ARG A 40 5.79 3.80 -15.85
CA ARG A 40 5.39 2.61 -16.60
C ARG A 40 4.78 2.97 -17.95
N THR A 41 5.03 2.14 -18.93
CA THR A 41 4.30 2.12 -20.20
C THR A 41 2.90 1.52 -20.01
N LEU A 42 2.03 1.71 -20.99
CA LEU A 42 0.71 1.08 -20.98
C LEU A 42 0.79 -0.45 -20.93
N GLN A 43 1.78 -1.04 -21.60
CA GLN A 43 1.96 -2.49 -21.63
C GLN A 43 2.38 -3.02 -20.25
N GLU A 44 3.37 -2.41 -19.62
CA GLU A 44 3.80 -2.77 -18.26
C GLU A 44 2.69 -2.56 -17.22
N THR A 45 1.90 -1.50 -17.37
CA THR A 45 0.73 -1.26 -16.51
C THR A 45 -0.33 -2.36 -16.68
N ARG A 46 -0.54 -2.85 -17.91
CA ARG A 46 -1.47 -3.95 -18.19
C ARG A 46 -1.00 -5.25 -17.53
N GLU A 47 0.28 -5.58 -17.66
CA GLU A 47 0.88 -6.77 -17.05
C GLU A 47 0.76 -6.73 -15.52
N GLU A 48 1.01 -5.57 -14.91
CA GLU A 48 0.84 -5.38 -13.46
C GLU A 48 -0.65 -5.47 -13.05
N LEU A 49 -1.56 -4.89 -13.85
CA LEU A 49 -3.00 -5.03 -13.60
C LEU A 49 -3.46 -6.49 -13.69
N GLU A 50 -2.97 -7.27 -14.66
CA GLU A 50 -3.25 -8.70 -14.77
C GLU A 50 -2.80 -9.45 -13.50
N TRP A 51 -1.64 -9.09 -12.96
CA TRP A 51 -1.19 -9.63 -11.68
C TRP A 51 -2.15 -9.28 -10.53
N PHE A 52 -2.64 -8.03 -10.46
CA PHE A 52 -3.63 -7.64 -9.44
C PHE A 52 -4.97 -8.37 -9.60
N LEU A 53 -5.40 -8.62 -10.84
CA LEU A 53 -6.64 -9.34 -11.13
C LEU A 53 -6.57 -10.81 -10.73
N ASN A 54 -5.41 -11.44 -10.92
CA ASN A 54 -5.19 -12.85 -10.57
C ASN A 54 -4.92 -13.06 -9.07
N GLY A 55 -4.46 -12.02 -8.36
CA GLY A 55 -4.06 -12.09 -6.95
C GLY A 55 -2.74 -12.84 -6.74
N HIS A 56 -2.29 -12.85 -5.49
CA HIS A 56 -1.06 -13.56 -5.11
C HIS A 56 -1.33 -15.08 -5.04
N PRO A 57 -0.55 -15.94 -5.73
CA PRO A 57 -0.84 -17.37 -5.82
C PRO A 57 -0.83 -18.08 -4.46
N ASP A 58 0.12 -17.74 -3.59
CA ASP A 58 0.29 -18.40 -2.29
C ASP A 58 -0.39 -17.67 -1.12
N ARG A 59 -0.80 -16.41 -1.33
CA ARG A 59 -1.41 -15.55 -0.31
C ARG A 59 -2.57 -14.76 -0.92
N PRO A 60 -3.65 -15.45 -1.35
CA PRO A 60 -4.77 -14.83 -2.05
C PRO A 60 -5.52 -13.77 -1.23
N GLU A 61 -5.36 -13.79 0.09
CA GLU A 61 -5.91 -12.78 1.01
C GLU A 61 -5.13 -11.46 0.99
N LEU A 62 -3.91 -11.45 0.45
CA LEU A 62 -3.08 -10.25 0.28
C LEU A 62 -3.21 -9.72 -1.15
N GLY A 63 -2.91 -8.46 -1.33
CA GLY A 63 -2.85 -7.81 -2.64
C GLY A 63 -2.91 -6.30 -2.51
N LEU A 64 -2.68 -5.63 -3.64
CA LEU A 64 -2.99 -4.22 -3.78
C LEU A 64 -4.41 -4.08 -4.30
N TRP A 65 -5.14 -3.15 -3.75
CA TRP A 65 -6.54 -2.90 -4.05
C TRP A 65 -6.73 -1.53 -4.68
N ALA A 66 -7.62 -1.44 -5.65
CA ALA A 66 -8.03 -0.17 -6.22
C ALA A 66 -8.65 0.68 -5.11
N THR A 67 -8.11 1.88 -4.92
CA THR A 67 -8.60 2.86 -3.96
C THR A 67 -9.43 3.88 -4.72
N VAL A 68 -10.72 3.94 -4.43
CA VAL A 68 -11.66 4.83 -5.11
C VAL A 68 -12.37 5.75 -4.11
N GLU A 69 -12.76 6.92 -4.57
CA GLU A 69 -13.58 7.84 -3.78
C GLU A 69 -14.98 7.24 -3.57
N ARG A 70 -15.41 7.11 -2.33
CA ARG A 70 -16.63 6.37 -1.96
C ARG A 70 -17.90 6.95 -2.58
N THR A 71 -17.97 8.28 -2.71
CA THR A 71 -19.17 8.96 -3.19
C THR A 71 -19.29 8.99 -4.70
N THR A 72 -18.18 9.03 -5.43
CA THR A 72 -18.14 9.20 -6.90
C THR A 72 -17.68 7.97 -7.65
N GLY A 73 -17.00 7.02 -6.97
CA GLY A 73 -16.31 5.90 -7.61
C GLY A 73 -15.03 6.29 -8.35
N THR A 74 -14.60 7.55 -8.25
CA THR A 74 -13.40 8.03 -8.93
C THR A 74 -12.17 7.28 -8.45
N PHE A 75 -11.37 6.72 -9.36
CA PHE A 75 -10.12 6.05 -9.05
C PHE A 75 -9.10 7.07 -8.55
N LEU A 76 -8.50 6.78 -7.40
CA LEU A 76 -7.55 7.66 -6.72
C LEU A 76 -6.16 7.04 -6.59
N GLY A 77 -6.04 5.73 -6.78
CA GLY A 77 -4.78 5.04 -6.61
C GLY A 77 -4.93 3.62 -6.13
N ARG A 78 -3.95 3.15 -5.38
CA ARG A 78 -3.93 1.80 -4.80
C ARG A 78 -3.41 1.80 -3.37
N CYS A 79 -3.94 0.90 -2.57
CA CYS A 79 -3.43 0.63 -1.22
C CYS A 79 -3.70 -0.83 -0.88
N GLY A 80 -2.80 -1.47 -0.13
CA GLY A 80 -2.99 -2.87 0.24
C GLY A 80 -1.78 -3.49 0.90
N LEU A 81 -1.67 -4.80 0.79
CA LEU A 81 -0.72 -5.64 1.51
C LEU A 81 0.08 -6.50 0.53
N LEU A 82 1.39 -6.46 0.61
CA LEU A 82 2.29 -7.27 -0.20
C LEU A 82 3.18 -8.16 0.67
N PRO A 83 3.32 -9.45 0.34
CA PRO A 83 4.28 -10.30 1.02
C PRO A 83 5.70 -10.01 0.51
N TRP A 84 6.64 -9.92 1.43
CA TRP A 84 8.05 -9.72 1.15
C TRP A 84 8.93 -10.67 1.96
N MET A 85 10.17 -10.87 1.47
CA MET A 85 11.23 -11.48 2.25
C MET A 85 12.27 -10.41 2.57
N ILE A 86 12.33 -9.96 3.81
CA ILE A 86 13.22 -8.90 4.27
C ILE A 86 14.27 -9.50 5.19
N GLY A 87 15.55 -9.47 4.79
CA GLY A 87 16.62 -10.07 5.57
C GLY A 87 16.43 -11.56 5.88
N GLY A 88 15.74 -12.31 5.01
CA GLY A 88 15.41 -13.71 5.22
C GLY A 88 14.18 -13.97 6.11
N VAL A 89 13.46 -12.91 6.51
CA VAL A 89 12.25 -13.00 7.32
C VAL A 89 11.02 -12.69 6.46
N PRO A 90 9.96 -13.53 6.49
CA PRO A 90 8.69 -13.22 5.82
C PRO A 90 8.02 -12.03 6.51
N GLU A 91 7.73 -10.98 5.76
CA GLU A 91 7.05 -9.78 6.22
C GLU A 91 5.85 -9.46 5.33
N VAL A 92 4.92 -8.65 5.83
CA VAL A 92 3.81 -8.11 5.04
C VAL A 92 3.92 -6.60 5.02
N GLU A 93 4.09 -6.07 3.82
CA GLU A 93 4.19 -4.63 3.59
C GLU A 93 2.80 -3.99 3.43
N LEU A 94 2.58 -2.88 4.11
CA LEU A 94 1.53 -1.93 3.83
C LEU A 94 2.04 -0.96 2.76
N ALA A 95 1.51 -1.09 1.54
CA ALA A 95 1.88 -0.25 0.40
C ALA A 95 0.73 0.66 -0.03
N TYR A 96 1.03 1.88 -0.44
CA TYR A 96 0.04 2.86 -0.90
C TYR A 96 0.61 3.77 -1.98
N LEU A 97 -0.26 4.22 -2.88
CA LEU A 97 0.04 5.18 -3.94
C LEU A 97 -1.25 5.93 -4.28
N ILE A 98 -1.20 7.26 -4.21
CA ILE A 98 -2.36 8.13 -4.46
C ILE A 98 -2.00 9.14 -5.54
N ASP A 99 -2.97 9.43 -6.40
CA ASP A 99 -2.90 10.45 -7.45
C ASP A 99 -2.43 11.80 -6.86
N LYS A 100 -1.43 12.41 -7.51
CA LYS A 100 -0.85 13.67 -7.04
C LYS A 100 -1.86 14.81 -6.93
N ARG A 101 -2.92 14.79 -7.75
CA ARG A 101 -3.99 15.78 -7.70
C ARG A 101 -4.75 15.79 -6.37
N ARG A 102 -4.61 14.72 -5.59
CA ARG A 102 -5.27 14.52 -4.31
C ARG A 102 -4.28 14.44 -3.14
N TRP A 103 -3.01 14.82 -3.38
CA TRP A 103 -2.03 14.87 -2.29
C TRP A 103 -2.37 15.99 -1.29
N GLY A 104 -1.95 15.81 -0.04
CA GLY A 104 -2.23 16.76 1.04
C GLY A 104 -3.60 16.59 1.69
N GLU A 105 -4.52 15.81 1.11
CA GLU A 105 -5.88 15.60 1.64
C GLU A 105 -5.95 14.52 2.73
N GLY A 106 -4.85 13.84 3.03
CA GLY A 106 -4.79 12.77 4.04
C GLY A 106 -5.33 11.42 3.57
N LEU A 107 -5.64 11.24 2.28
CA LEU A 107 -6.25 10.03 1.74
C LEU A 107 -5.35 8.80 1.87
N ALA A 108 -4.02 8.93 1.66
CA ALA A 108 -3.08 7.83 1.88
C ALA A 108 -3.08 7.36 3.34
N THR A 109 -3.11 8.29 4.29
CA THR A 109 -3.20 7.96 5.73
C THR A 109 -4.51 7.26 6.06
N GLU A 110 -5.63 7.73 5.51
CA GLU A 110 -6.95 7.13 5.73
C GLU A 110 -7.03 5.71 5.16
N ALA A 111 -6.54 5.51 3.93
CA ALA A 111 -6.46 4.19 3.30
C ALA A 111 -5.59 3.24 4.13
N ALA A 112 -4.38 3.68 4.50
CA ALA A 112 -3.44 2.92 5.30
C ALA A 112 -4.02 2.52 6.67
N GLN A 113 -4.73 3.42 7.35
CA GLN A 113 -5.44 3.10 8.60
C GLN A 113 -6.54 2.06 8.39
N GLY A 114 -7.28 2.15 7.27
CA GLY A 114 -8.28 1.17 6.89
C GLY A 114 -7.67 -0.22 6.70
N VAL A 115 -6.57 -0.29 5.95
CA VAL A 115 -5.82 -1.54 5.70
C VAL A 115 -5.22 -2.11 6.99
N LEU A 116 -4.68 -1.27 7.88
CA LEU A 116 -4.19 -1.71 9.20
C LEU A 116 -5.29 -2.38 10.02
N ARG A 117 -6.49 -1.78 10.07
CA ARG A 117 -7.63 -2.41 10.76
C ARG A 117 -8.02 -3.74 10.12
N HIS A 118 -8.12 -3.79 8.80
CA HIS A 118 -8.41 -5.02 8.06
C HIS A 118 -7.38 -6.11 8.33
N ALA A 119 -6.09 -5.76 8.27
CA ALA A 119 -4.98 -6.67 8.57
C ALA A 119 -5.09 -7.28 9.99
N ARG A 120 -5.39 -6.45 10.98
CA ARG A 120 -5.53 -6.89 12.37
C ARG A 120 -6.82 -7.68 12.61
N ASP A 121 -7.96 -7.13 12.21
CA ASP A 121 -9.28 -7.60 12.65
C ASP A 121 -9.81 -8.74 11.77
N THR A 122 -9.49 -8.73 10.47
CA THR A 122 -9.95 -9.72 9.50
C THR A 122 -8.88 -10.76 9.21
N LEU A 123 -7.65 -10.33 8.84
CA LEU A 123 -6.58 -11.23 8.44
C LEU A 123 -5.78 -11.77 9.63
N ARG A 124 -5.95 -11.20 10.83
CA ARG A 124 -5.25 -11.60 12.05
C ARG A 124 -3.72 -11.55 11.94
N LEU A 125 -3.23 -10.64 11.12
CA LEU A 125 -1.80 -10.40 11.02
C LEU A 125 -1.27 -9.77 12.31
N GLN A 126 -0.08 -10.17 12.71
CA GLN A 126 0.51 -9.72 13.98
C GLN A 126 1.39 -8.48 13.81
N ARG A 127 1.83 -8.21 12.58
CA ARG A 127 2.78 -7.16 12.27
C ARG A 127 2.63 -6.72 10.81
N LEU A 128 2.88 -5.44 10.55
CA LEU A 128 3.08 -4.90 9.20
C LEU A 128 4.36 -4.08 9.17
N VAL A 129 4.97 -4.05 7.98
CA VAL A 129 6.07 -3.15 7.64
C VAL A 129 5.65 -2.15 6.57
N CYS A 130 6.43 -1.11 6.37
CA CYS A 130 6.34 -0.19 5.25
C CYS A 130 7.77 0.12 4.79
N LEU A 131 8.03 -0.04 3.50
CA LEU A 131 9.32 0.23 2.89
C LEU A 131 9.34 1.67 2.37
N VAL A 132 10.17 2.51 2.95
CA VAL A 132 10.23 3.94 2.63
C VAL A 132 11.58 4.27 2.01
N MET A 133 11.56 4.68 0.75
CA MET A 133 12.79 5.12 0.07
C MET A 133 13.35 6.38 0.72
N PRO A 134 14.69 6.50 0.86
CA PRO A 134 15.33 7.70 1.36
C PRO A 134 14.86 8.97 0.64
N GLY A 135 14.52 10.00 1.40
CA GLY A 135 14.01 11.27 0.85
C GLY A 135 12.49 11.29 0.58
N ASN A 136 11.77 10.16 0.67
CA ASN A 136 10.32 10.13 0.52
C ASN A 136 9.60 10.58 1.80
N ALA A 137 9.70 11.88 2.08
CA ALA A 137 9.10 12.48 3.28
C ALA A 137 7.57 12.34 3.33
N ALA A 138 6.91 12.22 2.17
CA ALA A 138 5.47 12.02 2.12
C ALA A 138 5.07 10.64 2.63
N SER A 139 5.75 9.58 2.15
CA SER A 139 5.53 8.21 2.63
C SER A 139 5.92 8.07 4.11
N LEU A 140 7.02 8.66 4.52
CA LEU A 140 7.45 8.69 5.93
C LEU A 140 6.34 9.24 6.84
N ARG A 141 5.78 10.40 6.50
CA ARG A 141 4.69 10.99 7.28
C ARG A 141 3.45 10.11 7.37
N VAL A 142 3.14 9.34 6.34
CA VAL A 142 2.03 8.37 6.40
C VAL A 142 2.39 7.24 7.36
N ALA A 143 3.57 6.62 7.23
CA ALA A 143 4.02 5.54 8.11
C ALA A 143 3.99 5.95 9.58
N GLU A 144 4.51 7.13 9.92
CA GLU A 144 4.47 7.69 11.28
C GLU A 144 3.05 7.92 11.80
N LYS A 145 2.16 8.52 10.97
CA LYS A 145 0.76 8.78 11.33
C LYS A 145 -0.05 7.51 11.58
N VAL A 146 0.33 6.41 10.97
CA VAL A 146 -0.29 5.11 11.24
C VAL A 146 0.41 4.32 12.33
N GLY A 147 1.35 4.97 13.05
CA GLY A 147 2.00 4.43 14.24
C GLY A 147 3.11 3.42 13.95
N MET A 148 3.72 3.49 12.78
CA MET A 148 4.93 2.73 12.48
C MET A 148 6.17 3.45 12.96
N THR A 149 7.19 2.70 13.39
CA THR A 149 8.48 3.20 13.84
C THR A 149 9.60 2.61 13.01
N LEU A 150 10.69 3.36 12.83
CA LEU A 150 11.88 2.90 12.13
C LEU A 150 12.52 1.72 12.90
N GLU A 151 12.76 0.61 12.22
CA GLU A 151 13.44 -0.55 12.79
C GLU A 151 14.80 -0.84 12.15
N GLY A 152 15.05 -0.34 10.93
CA GLY A 152 16.31 -0.55 10.25
C GLY A 152 16.25 -0.20 8.77
N GLU A 153 17.20 -0.77 8.03
CA GLU A 153 17.31 -0.63 6.58
C GLU A 153 17.27 -2.02 5.92
N HIS A 154 16.74 -2.06 4.72
CA HIS A 154 16.80 -3.21 3.83
C HIS A 154 17.49 -2.79 2.54
N CYS A 155 18.45 -3.61 2.10
CA CYS A 155 19.16 -3.42 0.86
C CYS A 155 18.94 -4.63 -0.05
N ASP A 156 18.52 -4.37 -1.27
CA ASP A 156 18.34 -5.37 -2.31
C ASP A 156 18.86 -4.85 -3.67
N GLU A 157 18.54 -5.53 -4.75
CA GLU A 157 18.93 -5.13 -6.12
C GLU A 157 18.31 -3.78 -6.56
N PHE A 158 17.26 -3.33 -5.90
CA PHE A 158 16.57 -2.05 -6.18
C PHE A 158 17.12 -0.88 -5.35
N GLY A 159 18.01 -1.17 -4.39
CA GLY A 159 18.66 -0.16 -3.56
C GLY A 159 18.38 -0.32 -2.07
N THR A 160 18.59 0.77 -1.32
CA THR A 160 18.36 0.80 0.12
C THR A 160 17.05 1.49 0.45
N CYS A 161 16.23 0.88 1.29
CA CYS A 161 15.04 1.51 1.85
C CYS A 161 15.04 1.41 3.38
N HIS A 162 14.32 2.33 4.03
CA HIS A 162 14.07 2.27 5.47
C HIS A 162 12.87 1.37 5.75
N VAL A 163 13.02 0.49 6.74
CA VAL A 163 11.95 -0.41 7.19
C VAL A 163 11.27 0.21 8.41
N TYR A 164 10.05 0.67 8.22
CA TYR A 164 9.16 1.09 9.31
C TYR A 164 8.23 -0.05 9.64
N ALA A 165 7.95 -0.28 10.91
CA ALA A 165 7.12 -1.39 11.32
C ALA A 165 6.16 -1.05 12.46
N ARG A 166 5.09 -1.84 12.55
CA ARG A 166 4.12 -1.77 13.63
C ARG A 166 3.62 -3.17 14.01
N SER A 167 3.68 -3.48 15.31
CA SER A 167 2.96 -4.62 15.87
C SER A 167 1.45 -4.33 15.88
N LEU A 168 0.65 -5.31 15.46
CA LEU A 168 -0.81 -5.29 15.47
C LEU A 168 -1.40 -6.06 16.66
N LEU A 169 -0.53 -6.74 17.43
CA LEU A 169 -0.92 -7.38 18.68
C LEU A 169 -1.39 -6.28 19.64
N GLY A 170 -2.61 -6.39 20.15
CA GLY A 170 -3.06 -5.50 21.20
C GLY A 170 -2.07 -5.56 22.37
N HIS A 171 -1.73 -4.42 22.94
CA HIS A 171 -1.11 -4.44 24.27
C HIS A 171 -2.12 -5.15 25.16
N ALA A 172 -1.80 -6.36 25.61
CA ALA A 172 -2.49 -6.92 26.75
C ALA A 172 -2.32 -5.88 27.84
N VAL A 173 -3.42 -5.20 28.22
CA VAL A 173 -3.44 -4.38 29.41
C VAL A 173 -3.07 -5.35 30.51
N ALA A 174 -1.87 -5.18 31.08
CA ALA A 174 -1.51 -5.87 32.30
C ALA A 174 -2.51 -5.37 33.36
N GLU A 175 -3.52 -6.18 33.64
CA GLU A 175 -4.34 -5.99 34.81
C GLU A 175 -3.44 -6.25 36.01
N THR A 176 -3.06 -5.18 36.69
CA THR A 176 -2.50 -5.20 38.03
C THR A 176 -3.60 -5.16 39.04
#